data_419c656416d48cc136462469fe73e366
#
_entry.id   419c656416d48cc136462469fe73e366
#
_cell.length_a   1.000
_cell.length_b   1.000
_cell.length_c   1.000
_cell.angle_alpha   90.00
_cell.angle_beta   90.00
_cell.angle_gamma   90.00
#
_symmetry.space_group_name_H-M   'P 1'
#
loop_
_entity.id
_entity.type
_entity.pdbx_description
1 polymer ?
#
loop_
_entity_poly.entity_id
_entity_poly.type
_entity_poly.pdbx_seq_one_letter_code
_entity_poly.pdbx_strand_id
1 'polypeptide(L)'
;MSRTGQTLVDMPEATVKVLADFPDFVLTYMRSRSEGGPGRHLHRQHVDGFIVLEGEYAFELGDQRNAESAGTALVIPQRVIHRYEHETTEQGAFLNIHAPGCDFANYLFGETPPGDADNIFEPPEEEGRPASEATVLRFAEEGEVVTDRSERTIRILADLPELCLTWTRYVADEEGPGPHIHKEHLDAFFILTGELNFGLGPEVERVTARPGTFVLAPPDVIHTFRNDGPAEATWLNFHAPSKGFADFLRDNDFVWDSFDAPA
;
A
#
# COMPACT_ATOMS: atom_id res chain seq x y z
N MET A 1 -6.38 -17.77 -10.39
CA MET A 1 -5.44 -18.33 -9.37
C MET A 1 -4.65 -17.14 -8.83
N SER A 2 -4.50 -16.99 -7.50
CA SER A 2 -3.76 -15.85 -6.93
C SER A 2 -2.30 -15.84 -7.38
N ARG A 3 -1.78 -14.65 -7.67
CA ARG A 3 -0.39 -14.35 -8.06
C ARG A 3 0.49 -13.93 -6.87
N THR A 4 -0.05 -13.93 -5.66
CA THR A 4 0.69 -13.53 -4.45
C THR A 4 2.04 -14.24 -4.37
N GLY A 5 3.12 -13.46 -4.19
CA GLY A 5 4.51 -13.95 -4.12
C GLY A 5 5.16 -14.26 -5.47
N GLN A 6 4.45 -14.15 -6.59
CA GLN A 6 5.02 -14.41 -7.92
C GLN A 6 5.87 -13.23 -8.39
N THR A 7 6.95 -13.55 -9.08
CA THR A 7 7.82 -12.56 -9.74
C THR A 7 7.60 -12.63 -11.25
N LEU A 8 7.23 -11.52 -11.85
CA LEU A 8 7.04 -11.38 -13.29
C LEU A 8 8.36 -11.07 -13.99
N VAL A 9 9.16 -10.17 -13.41
CA VAL A 9 10.47 -9.76 -13.94
C VAL A 9 11.48 -9.86 -12.81
N ASP A 10 12.60 -10.53 -13.06
CA ASP A 10 13.73 -10.65 -12.14
C ASP A 10 15.04 -10.54 -12.92
N MET A 11 15.43 -9.31 -13.18
CA MET A 11 16.65 -8.97 -13.91
C MET A 11 17.46 -7.94 -13.13
N PRO A 12 18.78 -7.82 -13.34
CA PRO A 12 19.61 -6.81 -12.66
C PRO A 12 19.05 -5.39 -12.79
N GLU A 13 18.51 -5.04 -13.96
CA GLU A 13 17.98 -3.71 -14.29
C GLU A 13 16.50 -3.52 -13.95
N ALA A 14 15.75 -4.58 -13.70
CA ALA A 14 14.32 -4.48 -13.39
C ALA A 14 13.80 -5.65 -12.54
N THR A 15 12.94 -5.36 -11.61
CA THR A 15 12.18 -6.36 -10.83
C THR A 15 10.72 -5.95 -10.79
N VAL A 16 9.81 -6.87 -11.08
CA VAL A 16 8.37 -6.72 -10.87
C VAL A 16 7.88 -7.92 -10.09
N LYS A 17 7.36 -7.70 -8.90
CA LYS A 17 6.92 -8.75 -7.99
C LYS A 17 5.52 -8.44 -7.46
N VAL A 18 4.62 -9.42 -7.53
CA VAL A 18 3.29 -9.33 -6.91
C VAL A 18 3.44 -9.72 -5.44
N LEU A 19 3.21 -8.78 -4.53
CA LEU A 19 3.26 -9.00 -3.09
C LEU A 19 1.92 -9.50 -2.55
N ALA A 20 0.81 -8.96 -3.06
CA ALA A 20 -0.55 -9.38 -2.74
C ALA A 20 -1.40 -9.41 -4.01
N ASP A 21 -2.30 -10.40 -4.10
CA ASP A 21 -3.29 -10.54 -5.18
C ASP A 21 -4.59 -11.09 -4.60
N PHE A 22 -5.48 -10.16 -4.23
CA PHE A 22 -6.79 -10.39 -3.64
C PHE A 22 -7.85 -9.57 -4.38
N PRO A 23 -9.13 -9.95 -4.35
CA PRO A 23 -10.19 -9.18 -5.00
C PRO A 23 -10.23 -7.71 -4.57
N ASP A 24 -9.99 -7.45 -3.30
CA ASP A 24 -10.07 -6.10 -2.73
C ASP A 24 -8.72 -5.36 -2.73
N PHE A 25 -7.62 -6.05 -3.08
CA PHE A 25 -6.29 -5.46 -2.96
C PHE A 25 -5.23 -6.17 -3.80
N VAL A 26 -4.56 -5.43 -4.67
CA VAL A 26 -3.33 -5.87 -5.32
C VAL A 26 -2.21 -4.93 -4.90
N LEU A 27 -1.08 -5.50 -4.50
CA LEU A 27 0.15 -4.77 -4.22
C LEU A 27 1.29 -5.35 -5.02
N THR A 28 2.00 -4.49 -5.74
CA THR A 28 3.21 -4.87 -6.46
C THR A 28 4.41 -4.08 -5.97
N TYR A 29 5.59 -4.69 -6.02
CA TYR A 29 6.87 -4.02 -5.89
C TYR A 29 7.50 -3.93 -7.27
N MET A 30 7.86 -2.71 -7.65
CA MET A 30 8.53 -2.42 -8.91
C MET A 30 9.86 -1.73 -8.64
N ARG A 31 10.91 -2.22 -9.31
CA ARG A 31 12.25 -1.61 -9.32
C ARG A 31 12.74 -1.56 -10.75
N SER A 32 13.29 -0.44 -11.16
CA SER A 32 13.83 -0.26 -12.52
C SER A 32 15.04 0.67 -12.54
N ARG A 33 15.92 0.44 -13.51
CA ARG A 33 16.99 1.34 -13.94
C ARG A 33 16.76 1.82 -15.37
N SER A 34 15.55 1.65 -15.88
CA SER A 34 15.20 2.04 -17.25
C SER A 34 14.27 3.22 -17.22
N GLU A 35 14.48 4.15 -18.15
CA GLU A 35 13.52 5.22 -18.42
C GLU A 35 12.20 4.64 -18.94
N GLY A 36 11.09 5.32 -18.66
CA GLY A 36 9.76 4.99 -19.17
C GLY A 36 8.68 4.92 -18.10
N GLY A 37 7.50 4.62 -18.56
CA GLY A 37 6.27 4.51 -17.78
C GLY A 37 5.07 4.30 -18.70
N PRO A 38 3.84 4.12 -18.15
CA PRO A 38 2.63 3.99 -18.93
C PRO A 38 2.24 5.32 -19.58
N GLY A 39 1.40 5.27 -20.64
CA GLY A 39 0.72 6.44 -21.14
C GLY A 39 -0.25 7.06 -20.14
N ARG A 40 -0.81 8.24 -20.45
CA ARG A 40 -1.87 8.85 -19.62
C ARG A 40 -3.11 7.96 -19.64
N HIS A 41 -3.63 7.65 -18.46
CA HIS A 41 -4.78 6.76 -18.28
C HIS A 41 -5.59 7.15 -17.04
N LEU A 42 -6.70 6.49 -16.83
CA LEU A 42 -7.49 6.53 -15.60
C LEU A 42 -8.01 5.11 -15.29
N HIS A 43 -8.27 4.86 -14.02
CA HIS A 43 -8.97 3.66 -13.58
C HIS A 43 -10.41 4.02 -13.18
N ARG A 44 -11.40 3.24 -13.65
CA ARG A 44 -12.81 3.54 -13.42
C ARG A 44 -13.36 2.98 -12.12
N GLN A 45 -12.75 1.90 -11.63
CA GLN A 45 -13.34 1.11 -10.55
C GLN A 45 -12.40 0.96 -9.34
N HIS A 46 -11.13 1.35 -9.45
CA HIS A 46 -10.18 1.23 -8.35
C HIS A 46 -9.35 2.50 -8.12
N VAL A 47 -8.86 2.59 -6.91
CA VAL A 47 -7.83 3.54 -6.49
C VAL A 47 -6.49 3.03 -6.96
N ASP A 48 -5.66 3.89 -7.54
CA ASP A 48 -4.26 3.62 -7.83
C ASP A 48 -3.38 4.37 -6.83
N GLY A 49 -2.43 3.67 -6.22
CA GLY A 49 -1.53 4.27 -5.24
C GLY A 49 -0.07 3.94 -5.50
N PHE A 50 0.80 4.89 -5.16
CA PHE A 50 2.25 4.73 -5.29
C PHE A 50 2.94 5.12 -4.00
N ILE A 51 3.89 4.29 -3.57
CA ILE A 51 4.82 4.63 -2.48
C ILE A 51 6.22 4.61 -3.07
N VAL A 52 6.81 5.78 -3.25
CA VAL A 52 8.18 5.89 -3.77
C VAL A 52 9.16 5.50 -2.66
N LEU A 53 9.87 4.39 -2.87
CA LEU A 53 10.82 3.82 -1.91
C LEU A 53 12.26 4.23 -2.20
N GLU A 54 12.61 4.42 -3.48
CA GLU A 54 13.97 4.75 -3.94
C GLU A 54 13.90 5.56 -5.22
N GLY A 55 14.82 6.50 -5.40
CA GLY A 55 14.92 7.33 -6.60
C GLY A 55 13.85 8.41 -6.69
N GLU A 56 13.60 8.85 -7.91
CA GLU A 56 12.66 9.92 -8.25
C GLU A 56 11.85 9.51 -9.48
N TYR A 57 10.57 9.83 -9.47
CA TYR A 57 9.63 9.60 -10.56
C TYR A 57 8.87 10.88 -10.88
N ALA A 58 8.70 11.19 -12.15
CA ALA A 58 7.78 12.24 -12.58
C ALA A 58 6.35 11.68 -12.61
N PHE A 59 5.43 12.33 -11.89
CA PHE A 59 4.01 12.03 -11.91
C PHE A 59 3.25 13.15 -12.60
N GLU A 60 2.35 12.79 -13.50
CA GLU A 60 1.34 13.70 -14.06
C GLU A 60 -0.01 13.35 -13.46
N LEU A 61 -0.66 14.34 -12.86
CA LEU A 61 -2.03 14.29 -12.32
C LEU A 61 -2.85 15.35 -13.05
N GLY A 62 -3.74 14.93 -13.94
CA GLY A 62 -4.39 15.84 -14.88
C GLY A 62 -3.34 16.57 -15.74
N ASP A 63 -3.27 17.88 -15.62
CA ASP A 63 -2.32 18.73 -16.37
C ASP A 63 -1.10 19.15 -15.51
N GLN A 64 -1.02 18.69 -14.26
CA GLN A 64 0.10 18.99 -13.37
C GLN A 64 1.16 17.88 -13.44
N ARG A 65 2.43 18.29 -13.55
CA ARG A 65 3.57 17.37 -13.54
C ARG A 65 4.53 17.75 -12.42
N ASN A 66 4.82 16.81 -11.54
CA ASN A 66 5.74 16.98 -10.41
C ASN A 66 6.72 15.81 -10.35
N ALA A 67 7.93 16.07 -9.88
CA ALA A 67 8.90 15.04 -9.54
C ALA A 67 8.73 14.67 -8.06
N GLU A 68 8.54 13.37 -7.82
CA GLU A 68 8.31 12.82 -6.48
C GLU A 68 9.42 11.84 -6.12
N SER A 69 10.07 12.10 -5.00
CA SER A 69 11.22 11.32 -4.54
C SER A 69 10.85 10.28 -3.48
N ALA A 70 11.81 9.43 -3.13
CA ALA A 70 11.69 8.49 -2.02
C ALA A 70 11.11 9.13 -0.76
N GLY A 71 10.14 8.47 -0.13
CA GLY A 71 9.39 8.99 1.01
C GLY A 71 8.04 9.63 0.64
N THR A 72 7.68 9.70 -0.66
CA THR A 72 6.37 10.21 -1.10
C THR A 72 5.36 9.08 -1.25
N ALA A 73 4.14 9.32 -0.78
CA ALA A 73 2.95 8.53 -1.06
C ALA A 73 2.01 9.32 -1.98
N LEU A 74 1.51 8.67 -3.02
CA LEU A 74 0.45 9.17 -3.88
C LEU A 74 -0.74 8.22 -3.75
N VAL A 75 -1.94 8.77 -3.62
CA VAL A 75 -3.19 8.03 -3.66
C VAL A 75 -4.13 8.73 -4.65
N ILE A 76 -4.46 8.04 -5.71
CA ILE A 76 -5.15 8.55 -6.89
C ILE A 76 -6.53 7.88 -6.96
N PRO A 77 -7.62 8.59 -6.62
CA PRO A 77 -8.97 8.05 -6.69
C PRO A 77 -9.36 7.64 -8.11
N GLN A 78 -10.42 6.82 -8.19
CA GLN A 78 -11.00 6.42 -9.47
C GLN A 78 -11.24 7.64 -10.37
N ARG A 79 -10.99 7.48 -11.67
CA ARG A 79 -11.25 8.45 -12.73
C ARG A 79 -10.38 9.71 -12.71
N VAL A 80 -9.37 9.81 -11.87
CA VAL A 80 -8.35 10.87 -11.98
C VAL A 80 -7.34 10.45 -13.05
N ILE A 81 -7.18 11.30 -14.09
CA ILE A 81 -6.22 11.04 -15.17
C ILE A 81 -4.80 11.19 -14.62
N HIS A 82 -3.97 10.18 -14.84
CA HIS A 82 -2.60 10.18 -14.36
C HIS A 82 -1.65 9.38 -15.25
N ARG A 83 -0.36 9.56 -15.02
CA ARG A 83 0.73 8.67 -15.42
C ARG A 83 1.94 8.89 -14.52
N TYR A 84 2.87 7.95 -14.54
CA TYR A 84 4.21 8.16 -14.01
C TYR A 84 5.27 7.92 -15.09
N GLU A 85 6.46 8.45 -14.86
CA GLU A 85 7.62 8.23 -15.73
C GLU A 85 8.90 8.21 -14.90
N HIS A 86 9.73 7.19 -15.12
CA HIS A 86 11.09 7.16 -14.62
C HIS A 86 11.98 7.82 -15.66
N GLU A 87 12.56 8.97 -15.35
CA GLU A 87 13.27 9.82 -16.31
C GLU A 87 14.78 9.62 -16.30
N THR A 88 15.26 8.66 -15.50
CA THR A 88 16.71 8.43 -15.32
C THR A 88 17.05 6.94 -15.45
N THR A 89 18.34 6.65 -15.63
CA THR A 89 18.89 5.29 -15.58
C THR A 89 19.43 4.93 -14.20
N GLU A 90 19.25 5.80 -13.20
CA GLU A 90 19.53 5.46 -11.81
C GLU A 90 18.45 4.53 -11.27
N GLN A 91 18.73 3.85 -10.17
CA GLN A 91 17.75 2.92 -9.61
C GLN A 91 16.59 3.68 -9.00
N GLY A 92 15.39 3.31 -9.39
CA GLY A 92 14.15 3.71 -8.74
C GLY A 92 13.34 2.49 -8.30
N ALA A 93 12.58 2.62 -7.21
CA ALA A 93 11.69 1.59 -6.72
C ALA A 93 10.44 2.19 -6.08
N PHE A 94 9.29 1.54 -6.28
CA PHE A 94 8.03 1.90 -5.64
C PHE A 94 7.15 0.69 -5.38
N LEU A 95 6.21 0.84 -4.44
CA LEU A 95 5.04 -0.03 -4.31
C LEU A 95 3.91 0.58 -5.13
N ASN A 96 3.20 -0.26 -5.89
CA ASN A 96 1.98 0.15 -6.59
C ASN A 96 0.78 -0.61 -6.01
N ILE A 97 -0.27 0.13 -5.68
CA ILE A 97 -1.46 -0.31 -4.96
C ILE A 97 -2.66 -0.20 -5.89
N HIS A 98 -3.45 -1.26 -6.01
CA HIS A 98 -4.77 -1.23 -6.65
C HIS A 98 -5.82 -1.71 -5.64
N ALA A 99 -6.79 -0.86 -5.31
CA ALA A 99 -7.88 -1.17 -4.37
C ALA A 99 -9.24 -0.65 -4.92
N PRO A 100 -10.20 -1.58 -5.19
CA PRO A 100 -10.06 -3.04 -5.26
C PRO A 100 -9.05 -3.48 -6.33
N GLY A 101 -8.67 -4.76 -6.30
CA GLY A 101 -7.58 -5.31 -7.13
C GLY A 101 -7.85 -5.35 -8.63
N CYS A 102 -9.11 -5.42 -9.05
CA CYS A 102 -9.58 -5.38 -10.45
C CYS A 102 -8.75 -6.25 -11.42
N ASP A 103 -8.35 -7.44 -10.97
CA ASP A 103 -7.52 -8.38 -11.75
C ASP A 103 -6.17 -7.80 -12.26
N PHE A 104 -5.68 -6.71 -11.66
CA PHE A 104 -4.46 -6.05 -12.11
C PHE A 104 -3.24 -6.98 -12.14
N ALA A 105 -3.13 -7.91 -11.20
CA ALA A 105 -2.06 -8.89 -11.20
C ALA A 105 -2.09 -9.75 -12.47
N ASN A 106 -3.26 -10.26 -12.89
CA ASN A 106 -3.40 -11.02 -14.13
C ASN A 106 -3.10 -10.18 -15.36
N TYR A 107 -3.52 -8.90 -15.37
CA TYR A 107 -3.17 -7.97 -16.44
C TYR A 107 -1.66 -7.85 -16.62
N LEU A 108 -0.89 -7.71 -15.55
CA LEU A 108 0.58 -7.66 -15.61
C LEU A 108 1.19 -8.92 -16.25
N PHE A 109 0.57 -10.09 -16.05
CA PHE A 109 0.99 -11.35 -16.67
C PHE A 109 0.47 -11.54 -18.11
N GLY A 110 -0.15 -10.52 -18.70
CA GLY A 110 -0.71 -10.58 -20.06
C GLY A 110 -2.04 -11.34 -20.16
N GLU A 111 -2.71 -11.55 -19.05
CA GLU A 111 -4.03 -12.20 -18.97
C GLU A 111 -5.08 -11.12 -18.68
N THR A 112 -5.43 -10.30 -19.69
CA THR A 112 -6.47 -9.28 -19.54
C THR A 112 -7.84 -9.95 -19.49
N PRO A 113 -8.64 -9.72 -18.43
CA PRO A 113 -10.00 -10.24 -18.38
C PRO A 113 -10.85 -9.69 -19.54
N PRO A 114 -11.73 -10.49 -20.16
CA PRO A 114 -12.59 -10.00 -21.22
C PRO A 114 -13.51 -8.88 -20.72
N GLY A 115 -13.44 -7.71 -21.33
CA GLY A 115 -14.30 -6.56 -21.04
C GLY A 115 -13.88 -5.68 -19.87
N ASP A 116 -12.70 -5.91 -19.28
CA ASP A 116 -12.16 -5.04 -18.25
C ASP A 116 -11.45 -3.83 -18.88
N ALA A 117 -12.10 -2.67 -18.79
CA ALA A 117 -11.56 -1.40 -19.25
C ALA A 117 -10.72 -0.68 -18.18
N ASP A 118 -10.64 -1.21 -16.96
CA ASP A 118 -9.97 -0.56 -15.84
C ASP A 118 -8.43 -0.61 -15.94
N ASN A 119 -7.90 -1.57 -16.68
CA ASN A 119 -6.46 -1.78 -16.86
C ASN A 119 -5.95 -1.26 -18.23
N ILE A 120 -6.53 -0.18 -18.73
CA ILE A 120 -6.13 0.42 -20.00
C ILE A 120 -5.13 1.55 -19.75
N PHE A 121 -3.92 1.44 -20.33
CA PHE A 121 -2.88 2.46 -20.31
C PHE A 121 -2.88 3.28 -21.62
N GLU A 122 -4.03 3.81 -21.99
CA GLU A 122 -4.19 4.69 -23.16
C GLU A 122 -4.87 6.00 -22.74
N PRO A 123 -4.71 7.09 -23.49
CA PRO A 123 -5.39 8.34 -23.20
C PRO A 123 -6.90 8.10 -23.12
N PRO A 124 -7.56 8.50 -22.03
CA PRO A 124 -8.99 8.30 -21.89
C PRO A 124 -9.75 9.18 -22.91
N GLU A 125 -10.84 8.67 -23.47
CA GLU A 125 -11.72 9.41 -24.36
C GLU A 125 -12.64 10.40 -23.60
N GLU A 126 -12.73 10.27 -22.29
CA GLU A 126 -13.59 11.07 -21.41
C GLU A 126 -12.79 11.97 -20.49
N GLU A 127 -13.41 13.06 -20.01
CA GLU A 127 -12.83 13.89 -18.97
C GLU A 127 -12.76 13.09 -17.65
N GLY A 128 -11.61 13.17 -16.99
CA GLY A 128 -11.41 12.58 -15.68
C GLY A 128 -11.96 13.46 -14.55
N ARG A 129 -11.86 12.98 -13.32
CA ARG A 129 -12.10 13.77 -12.11
C ARG A 129 -10.95 14.75 -11.89
N PRO A 130 -11.18 15.84 -11.12
CA PRO A 130 -10.14 16.82 -10.83
C PRO A 130 -8.89 16.21 -10.21
N ALA A 131 -7.72 16.60 -10.68
CA ALA A 131 -6.42 16.17 -10.14
C ALA A 131 -6.25 16.51 -8.63
N SER A 132 -6.95 17.54 -8.15
CA SER A 132 -6.95 17.94 -6.73
C SER A 132 -7.63 16.92 -5.80
N GLU A 133 -8.27 15.88 -6.34
CA GLU A 133 -8.78 14.77 -5.54
C GLU A 133 -7.70 13.71 -5.23
N ALA A 134 -6.59 13.72 -5.96
CA ALA A 134 -5.44 12.89 -5.62
C ALA A 134 -4.70 13.48 -4.41
N THR A 135 -4.20 12.59 -3.56
CA THR A 135 -3.34 12.93 -2.42
C THR A 135 -1.90 12.67 -2.78
N VAL A 136 -1.03 13.66 -2.55
CA VAL A 136 0.43 13.53 -2.68
C VAL A 136 1.05 14.10 -1.41
N LEU A 137 1.82 13.30 -0.68
CA LEU A 137 2.38 13.72 0.60
C LEU A 137 3.66 12.95 0.98
N ARG A 138 4.46 13.56 1.84
CA ARG A 138 5.62 12.92 2.49
C ARG A 138 5.12 12.06 3.65
N PHE A 139 5.12 10.74 3.52
CA PHE A 139 4.41 9.84 4.44
C PHE A 139 4.91 9.89 5.89
N ALA A 140 6.18 10.21 6.16
CA ALA A 140 6.70 10.34 7.51
C ALA A 140 6.46 11.73 8.15
N GLU A 141 6.12 12.72 7.35
CA GLU A 141 6.06 14.13 7.75
C GLU A 141 4.65 14.69 7.71
N GLU A 142 3.85 14.26 6.74
CA GLU A 142 2.52 14.78 6.41
C GLU A 142 1.43 13.74 6.67
N GLY A 143 0.17 14.12 6.46
CA GLY A 143 -1.00 13.31 6.75
C GLY A 143 -1.65 13.68 8.08
N GLU A 144 -2.80 13.07 8.36
CA GLU A 144 -3.55 13.30 9.59
C GLU A 144 -2.91 12.56 10.77
N VAL A 145 -2.43 13.29 11.77
CA VAL A 145 -1.84 12.71 12.97
C VAL A 145 -2.95 12.31 13.93
N VAL A 146 -3.14 11.00 14.14
CA VAL A 146 -4.15 10.45 15.06
C VAL A 146 -3.55 9.95 16.36
N THR A 147 -2.25 9.66 16.38
CA THR A 147 -1.49 9.35 17.58
C THR A 147 -0.14 10.05 17.49
N ASP A 148 0.20 10.82 18.54
CA ASP A 148 1.51 11.48 18.69
C ASP A 148 1.96 11.37 20.15
N ARG A 149 2.61 10.25 20.47
CA ARG A 149 3.18 9.98 21.79
C ARG A 149 4.66 9.72 21.65
N SER A 150 5.40 9.83 22.75
CA SER A 150 6.83 9.50 22.76
C SER A 150 7.11 8.10 22.24
N GLU A 151 6.23 7.14 22.56
CA GLU A 151 6.37 5.72 22.24
C GLU A 151 5.91 5.38 20.82
N ARG A 152 4.89 6.09 20.30
CA ARG A 152 4.32 5.81 18.98
C ARG A 152 3.77 7.05 18.29
N THR A 153 3.88 7.02 16.96
CA THR A 153 3.20 7.99 16.07
C THR A 153 2.43 7.22 15.01
N ILE A 154 1.18 7.62 14.76
CA ILE A 154 0.35 7.08 13.67
C ILE A 154 -0.19 8.24 12.86
N ARG A 155 -0.01 8.16 11.54
CA ARG A 155 -0.53 9.11 10.55
C ARG A 155 -1.43 8.41 9.57
N ILE A 156 -2.62 8.92 9.32
CA ILE A 156 -3.46 8.50 8.21
C ILE A 156 -2.99 9.26 6.97
N LEU A 157 -2.62 8.51 5.93
CA LEU A 157 -2.17 9.02 4.64
C LEU A 157 -3.30 9.00 3.60
N ALA A 158 -4.20 8.02 3.69
CA ALA A 158 -5.42 7.95 2.91
C ALA A 158 -6.53 7.29 3.72
N ASP A 159 -7.74 7.81 3.54
CA ASP A 159 -8.98 7.30 4.15
C ASP A 159 -10.07 7.28 3.08
N LEU A 160 -10.13 6.17 2.36
CA LEU A 160 -11.10 5.89 1.30
C LEU A 160 -11.86 4.61 1.63
N PRO A 161 -13.07 4.41 1.13
CA PRO A 161 -13.81 3.16 1.36
C PRO A 161 -13.01 1.91 0.95
N GLU A 162 -12.23 2.03 -0.13
CA GLU A 162 -11.44 0.94 -0.70
C GLU A 162 -10.13 0.69 0.03
N LEU A 163 -9.57 1.72 0.66
CA LEU A 163 -8.23 1.68 1.25
C LEU A 163 -8.08 2.67 2.39
N CYS A 164 -7.70 2.19 3.58
CA CYS A 164 -7.04 3.03 4.57
C CYS A 164 -5.54 2.73 4.56
N LEU A 165 -4.74 3.77 4.34
CA LEU A 165 -3.29 3.71 4.36
C LEU A 165 -2.75 4.55 5.51
N THR A 166 -1.88 3.95 6.34
CA THR A 166 -1.22 4.67 7.43
C THR A 166 0.29 4.52 7.38
N TRP A 167 0.99 5.50 7.94
CA TRP A 167 2.38 5.39 8.34
C TRP A 167 2.45 5.34 9.88
N THR A 168 3.22 4.39 10.39
CA THR A 168 3.32 4.13 11.83
C THR A 168 4.78 4.02 12.25
N ARG A 169 5.07 4.56 13.44
CA ARG A 169 6.35 4.49 14.14
C ARG A 169 6.13 3.98 15.55
N TYR A 170 6.90 2.96 15.95
CA TYR A 170 7.02 2.49 17.34
C TYR A 170 8.48 2.56 17.81
N VAL A 171 8.70 3.01 19.04
CA VAL A 171 10.02 2.89 19.67
C VAL A 171 10.32 1.43 20.02
N ALA A 172 11.55 1.14 20.45
CA ALA A 172 11.90 -0.18 21.00
C ALA A 172 10.98 -0.57 22.16
N ASP A 173 10.67 -1.85 22.26
CA ASP A 173 9.82 -2.46 23.30
C ASP A 173 8.35 -1.97 23.32
N GLU A 174 7.88 -1.31 22.26
CA GLU A 174 6.50 -0.85 22.17
C GLU A 174 5.56 -2.00 21.78
N GLU A 175 4.50 -2.17 22.59
CA GLU A 175 3.49 -3.20 22.38
C GLU A 175 2.44 -2.75 21.34
N GLY A 176 2.02 -3.68 20.49
CA GLY A 176 0.89 -3.53 19.58
C GLY A 176 -0.41 -4.09 20.16
N PRO A 177 -1.41 -4.33 19.29
CA PRO A 177 -2.66 -4.97 19.69
C PRO A 177 -2.43 -6.42 20.12
N GLY A 178 -3.29 -6.95 21.00
CA GLY A 178 -3.36 -8.38 21.28
C GLY A 178 -3.71 -9.20 20.04
N PRO A 179 -3.67 -10.55 20.13
CA PRO A 179 -4.09 -11.41 19.02
C PRO A 179 -5.55 -11.14 18.63
N HIS A 180 -5.81 -10.84 17.37
CA HIS A 180 -7.13 -10.50 16.83
C HIS A 180 -7.28 -10.98 15.37
N ILE A 181 -8.50 -10.87 14.85
CA ILE A 181 -8.86 -11.15 13.46
C ILE A 181 -9.69 -10.02 12.86
N HIS A 182 -9.63 -9.87 11.56
CA HIS A 182 -10.59 -9.11 10.75
C HIS A 182 -11.40 -10.08 9.90
N LYS A 183 -12.69 -9.81 9.68
CA LYS A 183 -13.57 -10.70 8.92
C LYS A 183 -13.83 -10.22 7.50
N GLU A 184 -13.80 -8.91 7.31
CA GLU A 184 -14.26 -8.30 6.07
C GLU A 184 -13.18 -7.49 5.34
N HIS A 185 -11.96 -7.46 5.87
CA HIS A 185 -10.83 -6.79 5.23
C HIS A 185 -9.51 -7.52 5.50
N LEU A 186 -8.52 -7.26 4.66
CA LEU A 186 -7.14 -7.67 4.92
C LEU A 186 -6.39 -6.58 5.68
N ASP A 187 -5.42 -7.00 6.48
CA ASP A 187 -4.43 -6.15 7.12
C ASP A 187 -3.03 -6.49 6.59
N ALA A 188 -2.32 -5.50 6.09
CA ALA A 188 -1.01 -5.72 5.48
C ALA A 188 -0.01 -4.66 5.90
N PHE A 189 1.26 -5.07 5.99
CA PHE A 189 2.35 -4.26 6.52
C PHE A 189 3.54 -4.29 5.57
N PHE A 190 4.13 -3.14 5.29
CA PHE A 190 5.42 -3.04 4.60
C PHE A 190 6.42 -2.33 5.50
N ILE A 191 7.48 -3.05 5.93
CA ILE A 191 8.45 -2.53 6.87
C ILE A 191 9.44 -1.61 6.17
N LEU A 192 9.55 -0.37 6.67
CA LEU A 192 10.45 0.65 6.15
C LEU A 192 11.78 0.68 6.88
N THR A 193 11.74 0.67 8.22
CA THR A 193 12.95 0.69 9.07
C THR A 193 12.76 -0.18 10.31
N GLY A 194 13.86 -0.57 10.95
CA GLY A 194 13.84 -1.35 12.19
C GLY A 194 13.36 -2.79 11.99
N GLU A 195 12.84 -3.38 13.05
CA GLU A 195 12.30 -4.74 13.06
C GLU A 195 10.91 -4.72 13.72
N LEU A 196 9.96 -5.46 13.15
CA LEU A 196 8.65 -5.67 13.75
C LEU A 196 8.39 -7.16 13.89
N ASN A 197 7.94 -7.59 15.06
CA ASN A 197 7.65 -8.99 15.34
C ASN A 197 6.16 -9.24 15.27
N PHE A 198 5.77 -10.19 14.44
CA PHE A 198 4.40 -10.63 14.25
C PHE A 198 4.18 -11.97 14.93
N GLY A 199 2.99 -12.19 15.48
CA GLY A 199 2.43 -13.49 15.76
C GLY A 199 1.34 -13.79 14.73
N LEU A 200 1.44 -14.90 14.00
CA LEU A 200 0.54 -15.24 12.90
C LEU A 200 -0.09 -16.62 13.09
N GLY A 201 -1.36 -16.74 12.70
CA GLY A 201 -2.11 -17.99 12.74
C GLY A 201 -2.50 -18.44 14.14
N PRO A 202 -3.18 -19.60 14.26
CA PRO A 202 -3.77 -20.07 15.53
C PRO A 202 -2.72 -20.39 16.61
N GLU A 203 -1.51 -20.77 16.22
CA GLU A 203 -0.38 -21.01 17.15
C GLU A 203 0.39 -19.73 17.50
N VAL A 204 -0.03 -18.57 16.94
CA VAL A 204 0.66 -17.27 17.07
C VAL A 204 2.15 -17.42 16.77
N GLU A 205 2.43 -18.06 15.62
CA GLU A 205 3.80 -18.29 15.16
C GLU A 205 4.55 -16.99 14.99
N ARG A 206 5.74 -16.88 15.61
CA ARG A 206 6.51 -15.64 15.60
C ARG A 206 7.28 -15.46 14.29
N VAL A 207 7.06 -14.32 13.64
CA VAL A 207 7.76 -13.88 12.44
C VAL A 207 8.40 -12.53 12.70
N THR A 208 9.72 -12.41 12.48
CA THR A 208 10.43 -11.12 12.53
C THR A 208 10.52 -10.55 11.13
N ALA A 209 9.89 -9.39 10.92
CA ALA A 209 9.92 -8.65 9.68
C ALA A 209 10.92 -7.49 9.75
N ARG A 210 11.71 -7.33 8.67
CA ARG A 210 12.77 -6.32 8.51
C ARG A 210 12.49 -5.41 7.33
N PRO A 211 13.26 -4.32 7.13
CA PRO A 211 13.06 -3.43 5.98
C PRO A 211 12.94 -4.20 4.65
N GLY A 212 11.90 -3.86 3.89
CA GLY A 212 11.54 -4.54 2.65
C GLY A 212 10.71 -5.82 2.83
N THR A 213 10.42 -6.26 4.07
CA THR A 213 9.48 -7.36 4.32
C THR A 213 8.05 -6.86 4.19
N PHE A 214 7.24 -7.64 3.46
CA PHE A 214 5.80 -7.49 3.40
C PHE A 214 5.14 -8.61 4.21
N VAL A 215 4.23 -8.25 5.12
CA VAL A 215 3.42 -9.19 5.91
C VAL A 215 1.97 -8.94 5.59
N LEU A 216 1.21 -10.01 5.40
CA LEU A 216 -0.21 -9.96 5.05
C LEU A 216 -1.01 -10.89 5.94
N ALA A 217 -2.04 -10.37 6.57
CA ALA A 217 -3.08 -11.10 7.28
C ALA A 217 -4.41 -10.96 6.50
N PRO A 218 -4.79 -11.97 5.69
CA PRO A 218 -6.11 -12.01 5.08
C PRO A 218 -7.23 -12.10 6.12
N PRO A 219 -8.50 -11.89 5.73
CA PRO A 219 -9.64 -12.12 6.62
C PRO A 219 -9.55 -13.45 7.37
N ASP A 220 -9.99 -13.46 8.62
CA ASP A 220 -9.98 -14.61 9.56
C ASP A 220 -8.59 -15.15 9.96
N VAL A 221 -7.50 -14.50 9.55
CA VAL A 221 -6.15 -14.88 10.02
C VAL A 221 -5.84 -14.18 11.33
N ILE A 222 -5.59 -14.97 12.39
CA ILE A 222 -5.14 -14.45 13.69
C ILE A 222 -3.80 -13.77 13.49
N HIS A 223 -3.70 -12.52 13.98
CA HIS A 223 -2.43 -11.79 13.95
C HIS A 223 -2.31 -10.84 15.14
N THR A 224 -1.08 -10.52 15.45
CA THR A 224 -0.64 -9.52 16.42
C THR A 224 0.74 -9.03 16.00
N PHE A 225 1.15 -7.88 16.50
CA PHE A 225 2.51 -7.38 16.26
C PHE A 225 3.01 -6.52 17.42
N ARG A 226 4.33 -6.41 17.52
CA ARG A 226 5.03 -5.56 18.49
C ARG A 226 6.43 -5.25 18.03
N ASN A 227 7.02 -4.17 18.53
CA ASN A 227 8.44 -3.89 18.32
C ASN A 227 9.24 -4.42 19.49
N ASP A 228 9.77 -5.66 19.40
CA ASP A 228 10.74 -6.23 20.35
C ASP A 228 12.18 -5.96 19.91
N GLY A 229 12.38 -5.19 18.84
CA GLY A 229 13.71 -4.87 18.33
C GLY A 229 14.44 -3.85 19.20
N PRO A 230 15.76 -3.73 19.02
CA PRO A 230 16.59 -2.83 19.82
C PRO A 230 16.47 -1.35 19.41
N ALA A 231 15.72 -1.05 18.38
CA ALA A 231 15.59 0.28 17.80
C ALA A 231 14.13 0.58 17.38
N GLU A 232 13.90 1.82 17.01
CA GLU A 232 12.65 2.26 16.42
C GLU A 232 12.33 1.50 15.13
N ALA A 233 11.07 1.17 14.93
CA ALA A 233 10.55 0.57 13.70
C ALA A 233 9.50 1.48 13.07
N THR A 234 9.53 1.58 11.72
CA THR A 234 8.52 2.29 10.94
C THR A 234 7.98 1.40 9.82
N TRP A 235 6.71 1.54 9.52
CA TRP A 235 6.06 0.76 8.46
C TRP A 235 4.87 1.48 7.86
N LEU A 236 4.46 1.02 6.69
CA LEU A 236 3.17 1.32 6.09
C LEU A 236 2.20 0.22 6.43
N ASN A 237 0.97 0.59 6.77
CA ASN A 237 -0.10 -0.36 7.04
C ASN A 237 -1.28 -0.09 6.10
N PHE A 238 -1.82 -1.15 5.52
CA PHE A 238 -2.87 -1.13 4.51
C PHE A 238 -4.07 -1.94 5.01
N HIS A 239 -5.22 -1.31 5.11
CA HIS A 239 -6.51 -1.97 5.35
C HIS A 239 -7.36 -1.86 4.08
N ALA A 240 -7.67 -2.98 3.47
CA ALA A 240 -8.45 -3.03 2.23
C ALA A 240 -9.53 -4.14 2.26
N PRO A 241 -10.81 -3.76 2.06
CA PRO A 241 -11.33 -2.38 2.16
C PRO A 241 -11.17 -1.77 3.56
N SER A 242 -11.34 -0.44 3.72
CA SER A 242 -10.95 0.27 4.96
C SER A 242 -11.75 -0.10 6.20
N LYS A 243 -13.03 -0.47 6.03
CA LYS A 243 -13.95 -0.94 7.11
C LYS A 243 -13.97 -0.10 8.39
N GLY A 244 -13.73 1.21 8.28
CA GLY A 244 -13.76 2.14 9.40
C GLY A 244 -12.48 2.19 10.24
N PHE A 245 -11.36 1.66 9.74
CA PHE A 245 -10.10 1.70 10.50
C PHE A 245 -9.65 3.12 10.84
N ALA A 246 -9.79 4.06 9.91
CA ALA A 246 -9.47 5.47 10.18
C ALA A 246 -10.32 6.06 11.30
N ASP A 247 -11.62 5.75 11.34
CA ASP A 247 -12.52 6.21 12.40
C ASP A 247 -12.16 5.60 13.76
N PHE A 248 -11.80 4.33 13.79
CA PHE A 248 -11.26 3.69 15.00
C PHE A 248 -9.97 4.36 15.48
N LEU A 249 -9.07 4.75 14.58
CA LEU A 249 -7.84 5.46 14.97
C LEU A 249 -8.10 6.86 15.53
N ARG A 250 -9.17 7.54 15.06
CA ARG A 250 -9.60 8.85 15.57
C ARG A 250 -10.34 8.73 16.89
N ASP A 251 -11.12 7.66 17.06
CA ASP A 251 -11.93 7.38 18.24
C ASP A 251 -11.84 5.88 18.56
N ASN A 252 -11.08 5.51 19.59
CA ASN A 252 -10.87 4.12 19.97
C ASN A 252 -12.15 3.40 20.45
N ASP A 253 -13.24 4.14 20.76
CA ASP A 253 -14.55 3.56 21.10
C ASP A 253 -15.38 3.24 19.85
N PHE A 254 -14.90 3.64 18.63
CA PHE A 254 -15.55 3.30 17.38
C PHE A 254 -15.50 1.78 17.14
N VAL A 255 -16.67 1.19 16.89
CA VAL A 255 -16.77 -0.25 16.59
C VAL A 255 -16.46 -0.50 15.13
N TRP A 256 -15.41 -1.26 14.86
CA TRP A 256 -14.96 -1.60 13.53
C TRP A 256 -14.74 -3.11 13.37
N ASP A 257 -14.31 -3.55 12.19
CA ASP A 257 -14.11 -4.98 11.88
C ASP A 257 -12.84 -5.53 12.54
N SER A 258 -12.85 -5.61 13.87
CA SER A 258 -11.79 -6.26 14.66
C SER A 258 -12.38 -7.06 15.80
N PHE A 259 -11.94 -8.29 15.97
CA PHE A 259 -12.46 -9.26 16.93
C PHE A 259 -11.32 -9.95 17.65
N ASP A 260 -11.49 -10.22 18.95
CA ASP A 260 -10.54 -11.03 19.69
C ASP A 260 -10.32 -12.39 19.00
N ALA A 261 -9.09 -12.88 19.03
CA ALA A 261 -8.80 -14.19 18.50
C ALA A 261 -9.62 -15.27 19.20
N PRO A 262 -10.17 -16.26 18.47
CA PRO A 262 -10.80 -17.42 19.06
C PRO A 262 -9.85 -18.14 20.03
N ALA A 263 -10.40 -18.59 21.18
CA ALA A 263 -9.64 -19.31 22.18
C ALA A 263 -9.20 -20.71 21.71
#